data_f65d215b8334fb351f347e82af6f1a81
#
_entry.id   f65d215b8334fb351f347e82af6f1a81
#
_cell.length_a   1.000
_cell.length_b   1.000
_cell.length_c   1.000
_cell.angle_alpha   90.00
_cell.angle_beta   90.00
_cell.angle_gamma   90.00
#
_symmetry.space_group_name_H-M   'P 1'
#
loop_
_entity.id
_entity.type
_entity.pdbx_description
1 polymer ?
#
loop_
_entity_poly.entity_id
_entity_poly.type
_entity_poly.pdbx_seq_one_letter_code
_entity_poly.pdbx_strand_id
1 'polypeptide(L)' 'MNRFTFIFESDGTNLVKEFIVKEDASTEEILEAFGAFLVLCGQAYNDESIN' A
#
# COMPACT_ATOMS: atom_id res chain seq x y z
N MET A 1 -8.93 4.04 -16.80
CA MET A 1 -7.94 3.98 -15.73
C MET A 1 -8.27 2.87 -14.76
N ASN A 2 -7.24 2.25 -14.23
CA ASN A 2 -7.41 1.17 -13.28
C ASN A 2 -7.18 1.67 -11.86
N ARG A 3 -7.99 1.17 -10.95
CA ARG A 3 -7.90 1.55 -9.54
C ARG A 3 -7.55 0.32 -8.72
N PHE A 4 -6.53 0.45 -7.90
CA PHE A 4 -6.14 -0.59 -6.97
C PHE A 4 -6.29 -0.07 -5.57
N THR A 5 -6.97 -0.84 -4.74
CA THR A 5 -7.16 -0.48 -3.34
C THR A 5 -6.48 -1.52 -2.48
N PHE A 6 -5.55 -1.09 -1.67
CA PHE A 6 -4.83 -1.98 -0.76
C PHE A 6 -5.24 -1.68 0.66
N ILE A 7 -5.45 -2.74 1.43
CA ILE A 7 -5.90 -2.62 2.81
C ILE A 7 -4.95 -3.44 3.68
N PHE A 8 -4.41 -2.78 4.71
CA PHE A 8 -3.61 -3.45 5.72
C PHE A 8 -4.31 -3.27 7.06
N GLU A 9 -4.65 -4.38 7.69
CA GLU A 9 -5.30 -4.36 8.99
C GLU A 9 -4.48 -5.17 9.98
N SER A 10 -4.24 -4.58 11.13
CA SER A 10 -3.55 -5.23 12.23
C SER A 10 -4.16 -4.68 13.51
N ASP A 11 -3.84 -5.30 14.61
CA ASP A 11 -4.39 -4.87 15.89
C ASP A 11 -4.09 -3.38 16.09
N GLY A 12 -5.14 -2.58 16.12
CA GLY A 12 -5.00 -1.15 16.34
C GLY A 12 -4.56 -0.35 15.15
N THR A 13 -4.32 -0.99 14.00
CA THR A 13 -3.87 -0.29 12.80
C THR A 13 -4.78 -0.65 11.63
N ASN A 14 -5.18 0.37 10.89
CA ASN A 14 -5.99 0.17 9.70
C ASN A 14 -5.51 1.17 8.65
N LEU A 15 -4.81 0.67 7.64
CA LEU A 15 -4.26 1.50 6.58
C LEU A 15 -4.92 1.14 5.26
N VAL A 16 -5.51 2.13 4.62
CA VAL A 16 -6.14 1.95 3.32
C VAL A 16 -5.50 2.94 2.35
N LYS A 17 -5.07 2.44 1.21
CA LYS A 17 -4.45 3.29 0.20
C LYS A 17 -4.98 2.92 -1.17
N GLU A 18 -5.33 3.94 -1.92
CA GLU A 18 -5.86 3.78 -3.27
C GLU A 18 -4.84 4.31 -4.27
N PHE A 19 -4.56 3.50 -5.28
CA PHE A 19 -3.66 3.89 -6.37
C PHE A 19 -4.42 3.84 -7.68
N ILE A 20 -4.27 4.89 -8.48
CA ILE A 20 -4.88 4.95 -9.80
C ILE A 20 -3.77 4.91 -10.83
N VAL A 21 -3.82 3.93 -11.73
CA VAL A 21 -2.80 3.76 -12.74
C VAL A 21 -3.44 3.77 -14.12
N LYS A 22 -2.62 4.04 -15.13
CA LYS A 22 -3.08 4.06 -16.50
C LYS A 22 -3.54 2.68 -16.93
N GLU A 23 -4.43 2.63 -17.91
CA GLU A 23 -4.92 1.34 -18.40
C GLU A 23 -3.82 0.49 -18.98
N ASP A 24 -2.81 1.14 -19.58
CA ASP A 24 -1.70 0.43 -20.19
C ASP A 24 -0.50 0.32 -19.27
N ALA A 25 -0.71 0.47 -17.98
CA ALA A 25 0.38 0.36 -17.01
C ALA A 25 0.96 -1.04 -17.05
N SER A 26 2.29 -1.12 -16.95
CA SER A 26 2.97 -2.40 -16.95
C SER A 26 2.85 -3.05 -15.57
N THR A 27 3.16 -4.36 -15.55
CA THR A 27 3.19 -5.07 -14.29
C THR A 27 4.18 -4.42 -13.33
N GLU A 28 5.30 -3.93 -13.84
CA GLU A 28 6.30 -3.28 -13.01
C GLU A 28 5.75 -2.03 -12.34
N GLU A 29 4.97 -1.25 -13.08
CA GLU A 29 4.38 -0.05 -12.52
C GLU A 29 3.41 -0.39 -11.39
N ILE A 30 2.65 -1.46 -11.58
CA ILE A 30 1.70 -1.90 -10.55
C ILE A 30 2.45 -2.42 -9.34
N LEU A 31 3.54 -3.15 -9.57
CA LEU A 31 4.35 -3.64 -8.47
C LEU A 31 4.98 -2.49 -7.68
N GLU A 32 5.35 -1.42 -8.36
CA GLU A 32 5.88 -0.25 -7.66
C GLU A 32 4.85 0.35 -6.73
N ALA A 33 3.60 0.44 -7.19
CA ALA A 33 2.53 0.97 -6.34
C ALA A 33 2.35 0.07 -5.12
N PHE A 34 2.35 -1.23 -5.32
CA PHE A 34 2.21 -2.17 -4.22
C PHE A 34 3.40 -2.06 -3.27
N GLY A 35 4.61 -1.91 -3.84
CA GLY A 35 5.80 -1.73 -3.02
C GLY A 35 5.72 -0.50 -2.13
N ALA A 36 5.24 0.61 -2.69
CA ALA A 36 5.06 1.82 -1.92
C ALA A 36 4.09 1.59 -0.76
N PHE A 37 3.02 0.85 -1.03
CA PHE A 37 2.06 0.53 0.02
C PHE A 37 2.71 -0.31 1.12
N LEU A 38 3.55 -1.27 0.73
CA LEU A 38 4.23 -2.10 1.72
C LEU A 38 5.15 -1.28 2.61
N VAL A 39 5.81 -0.28 2.04
CA VAL A 39 6.65 0.60 2.84
C VAL A 39 5.81 1.34 3.87
N LEU A 40 4.65 1.83 3.45
CA LEU A 40 3.75 2.51 4.37
C LEU A 40 3.29 1.57 5.48
N CYS A 41 2.99 0.32 5.12
CA CYS A 41 2.59 -0.66 6.11
C CYS A 41 3.70 -0.91 7.13
N GLY A 42 4.93 -1.02 6.63
CA GLY A 42 6.06 -1.23 7.51
C GLY A 42 6.26 -0.08 8.48
N GLN A 43 6.10 1.14 8.00
CA GLN A 43 6.24 2.31 8.86
C GLN A 43 5.16 2.33 9.93
N ALA A 44 3.92 2.05 9.55
CA ALA A 44 2.83 2.04 10.50
C ALA A 44 3.05 0.95 11.57
N TYR A 45 3.49 -0.22 11.13
CA TYR A 45 3.73 -1.31 12.04
C TYR A 45 4.88 -0.97 13.00
N ASN A 46 5.94 -0.39 12.46
CA ASN A 46 7.10 -0.04 13.28
C ASN A 46 6.75 1.03 14.31
N ASP A 47 5.91 1.98 13.94
CA ASP A 47 5.48 3.01 14.87
C ASP A 47 4.80 2.40 16.08
N GLU A 48 4.05 1.34 15.86
CA GLU A 48 3.35 0.67 16.96
C GLU A 48 4.30 -0.19 17.80
N SER A 49 5.30 -0.76 17.15
CA SER A 49 6.15 -1.71 17.82
C SER A 49 7.32 -1.05 18.55
N ILE A 50 7.50 0.23 18.36
CA ILE A 50 8.63 0.95 18.95
C ILE A 50 8.47 1.09 20.45
N ASN A 51 7.34 0.85 20.95
CA ASN A 51 7.11 0.97 22.40
C ASN A 51 7.64 -0.22 23.20
#